data_00d5cfd8aa1a6ad60839251a1775a8a1
#
_entry.id   00d5cfd8aa1a6ad60839251a1775a8a1
#
_cell.length_a   1.000
_cell.length_b   1.000
_cell.length_c   1.000
_cell.angle_alpha   90.00
_cell.angle_beta   90.00
_cell.angle_gamma   90.00
#
_symmetry.space_group_name_H-M   'P 1'
#
loop_
_entity.id
_entity.type
_entity.pdbx_description
1 polymer ?
#
loop_
_entity_poly.entity_id
_entity_poly.type
_entity_poly.pdbx_seq_one_letter_code
_entity_poly.pdbx_strand_id
1 'polypeptide(L)'
;MAATDTTIPLPAGHQDYTDEHLLSILRSVKTIAMVGASANWNRPSFFVMKYLQSKGFTVIPINPGQAGKDILGAPCYASIGEAAEAVGPNTIDMVDVFRHPKEAPALAQEAVAINAKVLWMQITVISDEARAIAEDAGLTVIMNRCPKIEYQRLFGEIGRTGVNSGVISSKRSKDIRKIKPFKKLM
;
A
#
# COMPACT_ATOMS: atom_id res chain seq x y z
N MET A 1 16.05 -28.89 14.39
CA MET A 1 16.53 -27.50 14.35
C MET A 1 15.28 -26.63 14.25
N ALA A 2 14.96 -25.90 15.30
CA ALA A 2 13.83 -24.96 15.31
C ALA A 2 14.21 -23.77 14.44
N ALA A 3 13.37 -23.44 13.45
CA ALA A 3 13.50 -22.22 12.69
C ALA A 3 13.34 -21.05 13.69
N THR A 4 14.40 -20.25 13.88
CA THR A 4 14.30 -19.01 14.62
C THR A 4 13.39 -18.07 13.84
N ASP A 5 12.20 -17.85 14.37
CA ASP A 5 11.29 -16.82 13.89
C ASP A 5 11.98 -15.44 14.07
N THR A 6 12.52 -14.93 12.98
CA THR A 6 13.19 -13.61 12.91
C THR A 6 12.17 -12.51 12.61
N THR A 7 10.96 -12.62 13.16
CA THR A 7 9.97 -11.55 13.04
C THR A 7 10.48 -10.33 13.82
N ILE A 8 10.88 -9.28 13.12
CA ILE A 8 11.23 -8.00 13.72
C ILE A 8 9.95 -7.47 14.40
N PRO A 9 9.93 -7.26 15.73
CA PRO A 9 8.75 -6.76 16.39
C PRO A 9 8.42 -5.35 15.89
N LEU A 10 7.15 -5.11 15.62
CA LEU A 10 6.67 -3.77 15.30
C LEU A 10 6.73 -2.89 16.56
N PRO A 11 7.04 -1.59 16.43
CA PRO A 11 7.03 -0.65 17.54
C PRO A 11 5.63 -0.53 18.16
N ALA A 12 5.56 -0.01 19.38
CA ALA A 12 4.30 0.22 20.07
C ALA A 12 3.38 1.13 19.24
N GLY A 13 2.09 0.77 19.14
CA GLY A 13 1.11 1.49 18.31
C GLY A 13 1.06 1.06 16.84
N HIS A 14 2.02 0.25 16.37
CA HIS A 14 2.05 -0.26 14.99
C HIS A 14 1.85 -1.78 14.89
N GLN A 15 1.55 -2.43 15.99
CA GLN A 15 1.31 -3.88 16.04
C GLN A 15 -0.05 -4.23 15.46
N ASP A 16 -1.08 -3.48 15.85
CA ASP A 16 -2.45 -3.68 15.43
C ASP A 16 -3.09 -2.34 15.03
N TYR A 17 -3.36 -2.17 13.75
CA TYR A 17 -4.14 -1.05 13.24
C TYR A 17 -5.62 -1.40 13.26
N THR A 18 -6.47 -0.52 13.81
CA THR A 18 -7.91 -0.74 13.75
C THR A 18 -8.44 -0.62 12.34
N ASP A 19 -9.52 -1.33 12.04
CA ASP A 19 -10.17 -1.29 10.74
C ASP A 19 -10.64 0.13 10.39
N GLU A 20 -11.16 0.87 11.36
CA GLU A 20 -11.60 2.25 11.22
C GLU A 20 -10.44 3.17 10.83
N HIS A 21 -9.26 2.98 11.44
CA HIS A 21 -8.08 3.78 11.13
C HIS A 21 -7.62 3.56 9.70
N LEU A 22 -7.43 2.30 9.30
CA LEU A 22 -7.01 1.95 7.94
C LEU A 22 -8.05 2.39 6.90
N LEU A 23 -9.34 2.22 7.22
CA LEU A 23 -10.43 2.62 6.33
C LEU A 23 -10.47 4.15 6.14
N SER A 24 -10.24 4.92 7.21
CA SER A 24 -10.19 6.38 7.14
C SER A 24 -9.07 6.86 6.22
N ILE A 25 -7.88 6.25 6.31
CA ILE A 25 -6.74 6.54 5.43
C ILE A 25 -7.10 6.23 3.99
N LEU A 26 -7.54 5.00 3.70
CA LEU A 26 -7.83 4.55 2.33
C LEU A 26 -8.99 5.33 1.67
N ARG A 27 -9.88 5.95 2.45
CA ARG A 27 -10.94 6.84 1.96
C ARG A 27 -10.46 8.26 1.69
N SER A 28 -9.48 8.74 2.44
CA SER A 28 -8.96 10.11 2.33
C SER A 28 -7.91 10.27 1.23
N VAL A 29 -7.18 9.20 0.90
CA VAL A 29 -6.13 9.19 -0.11
C VAL A 29 -6.73 9.09 -1.51
N LYS A 30 -6.16 9.86 -2.46
CA LYS A 30 -6.52 9.80 -3.89
C LYS A 30 -5.28 9.56 -4.75
N THR A 31 -4.19 10.23 -4.44
CA THR A 31 -2.94 10.16 -5.22
C THR A 31 -1.84 9.51 -4.40
N ILE A 32 -1.23 8.47 -4.98
CA ILE A 32 -0.23 7.62 -4.34
C ILE A 32 1.06 7.66 -5.13
N ALA A 33 2.17 8.10 -4.54
CA ALA A 33 3.52 7.90 -5.07
C ALA A 33 4.01 6.51 -4.65
N MET A 34 4.15 5.60 -5.61
CA MET A 34 4.59 4.22 -5.36
C MET A 34 6.09 4.10 -5.61
N VAL A 35 6.89 4.08 -4.55
CA VAL A 35 8.37 3.99 -4.63
C VAL A 35 8.82 2.54 -4.75
N GLY A 36 9.63 2.26 -5.76
CA GLY A 36 10.01 0.89 -6.12
C GLY A 36 9.02 0.21 -7.07
N ALA A 37 8.23 1.02 -7.79
CA ALA A 37 7.36 0.53 -8.84
C ALA A 37 8.15 -0.23 -9.93
N SER A 38 7.55 -1.25 -10.51
CA SER A 38 8.18 -2.07 -11.54
C SER A 38 7.24 -2.35 -12.71
N ALA A 39 7.75 -2.27 -13.92
CA ALA A 39 7.03 -2.71 -15.12
C ALA A 39 6.99 -4.24 -15.25
N ASN A 40 7.76 -4.98 -14.45
CA ASN A 40 7.77 -6.43 -14.47
C ASN A 40 6.50 -6.97 -13.77
N TRP A 41 5.66 -7.63 -14.55
CA TRP A 41 4.39 -8.19 -14.10
C TRP A 41 4.51 -9.22 -12.95
N ASN A 42 5.67 -9.84 -12.74
CA ASN A 42 5.93 -10.77 -11.63
C ASN A 42 6.26 -10.06 -10.30
N ARG A 43 6.40 -8.74 -10.28
CA ARG A 43 6.75 -8.00 -9.07
C ARG A 43 5.50 -7.60 -8.28
N PRO A 44 5.54 -7.68 -6.94
CA PRO A 44 4.42 -7.27 -6.08
C PRO A 44 3.93 -5.84 -6.37
N SER A 45 4.85 -4.88 -6.58
CA SER A 45 4.49 -3.50 -6.88
C SER A 45 3.65 -3.36 -8.14
N PHE A 46 3.87 -4.20 -9.18
CA PHE A 46 3.05 -4.19 -10.39
C PHE A 46 1.59 -4.56 -10.09
N PHE A 47 1.37 -5.64 -9.34
CA PHE A 47 0.01 -6.08 -9.01
C PHE A 47 -0.71 -5.09 -8.10
N VAL A 48 0.01 -4.53 -7.12
CA VAL A 48 -0.57 -3.54 -6.22
C VAL A 48 -0.94 -2.28 -6.99
N MET A 49 -0.04 -1.77 -7.85
CA MET A 49 -0.32 -0.61 -8.70
C MET A 49 -1.55 -0.82 -9.57
N LYS A 50 -1.58 -1.93 -10.33
CA LYS A 50 -2.71 -2.28 -11.22
C LYS A 50 -4.03 -2.34 -10.46
N TYR A 51 -4.01 -2.93 -9.27
CA TYR A 51 -5.18 -3.05 -8.42
C TYR A 51 -5.65 -1.68 -7.92
N LEU A 52 -4.76 -0.88 -7.35
CA LEU A 52 -5.11 0.44 -6.82
C LEU A 52 -5.67 1.36 -7.93
N GLN A 53 -5.06 1.35 -9.13
CA GLN A 53 -5.60 2.06 -10.29
C GLN A 53 -7.02 1.59 -10.64
N SER A 54 -7.29 0.28 -10.58
CA SER A 54 -8.64 -0.26 -10.84
C SER A 54 -9.68 0.16 -9.78
N LYS A 55 -9.23 0.65 -8.62
CA LYS A 55 -10.08 1.19 -7.55
C LYS A 55 -10.23 2.71 -7.59
N GLY A 56 -9.67 3.35 -8.62
CA GLY A 56 -9.80 4.79 -8.84
C GLY A 56 -8.72 5.64 -8.18
N PHE A 57 -7.67 5.03 -7.63
CA PHE A 57 -6.51 5.79 -7.16
C PHE A 57 -5.65 6.24 -8.36
N THR A 58 -5.15 7.46 -8.30
CA THR A 58 -4.06 7.92 -9.16
C THR A 58 -2.76 7.39 -8.57
N VAL A 59 -2.08 6.47 -9.28
CA VAL A 59 -0.81 5.91 -8.80
C VAL A 59 0.33 6.38 -9.69
N ILE A 60 1.28 7.09 -9.10
CA ILE A 60 2.46 7.64 -9.74
C ILE A 60 3.64 6.71 -9.45
N PRO A 61 4.17 5.99 -10.43
CA PRO A 61 5.30 5.10 -10.22
C PRO A 61 6.61 5.87 -10.06
N ILE A 62 7.40 5.51 -9.04
CA ILE A 62 8.72 6.05 -8.76
C ILE A 62 9.74 4.94 -8.84
N ASN A 63 10.68 5.04 -9.78
CA ASN A 63 11.80 4.12 -9.92
C ASN A 63 12.92 4.73 -10.76
N PRO A 64 14.10 5.07 -10.19
CA PRO A 64 15.20 5.66 -10.94
C PRO A 64 15.61 4.85 -12.19
N GLY A 65 15.57 3.51 -12.09
CA GLY A 65 15.94 2.62 -13.19
C GLY A 65 14.91 2.53 -14.33
N GLN A 66 13.73 3.13 -14.16
CA GLN A 66 12.63 3.12 -15.13
C GLN A 66 12.08 4.53 -15.41
N ALA A 67 12.74 5.56 -14.90
CA ALA A 67 12.36 6.95 -15.12
C ALA A 67 12.26 7.27 -16.62
N GLY A 68 11.25 8.04 -16.98
CA GLY A 68 10.93 8.39 -18.36
C GLY A 68 10.22 7.30 -19.18
N LYS A 69 9.91 6.14 -18.57
CA LYS A 69 9.07 5.09 -19.18
C LYS A 69 7.69 5.09 -18.54
N ASP A 70 6.73 4.49 -19.24
CA ASP A 70 5.39 4.28 -18.67
C ASP A 70 5.30 2.92 -17.94
N ILE A 71 4.66 2.94 -16.78
CA ILE A 71 4.27 1.73 -16.07
C ILE A 71 2.75 1.74 -15.92
N LEU A 72 2.07 0.78 -16.53
CA LEU A 72 0.60 0.69 -16.52
C LEU A 72 -0.10 1.99 -16.95
N GLY A 73 0.47 2.68 -17.95
CA GLY A 73 -0.09 3.91 -18.51
C GLY A 73 0.18 5.17 -17.67
N ALA A 74 1.04 5.09 -16.64
CA ALA A 74 1.46 6.23 -15.84
C ALA A 74 2.96 6.51 -16.04
N PRO A 75 3.38 7.78 -16.23
CA PRO A 75 4.79 8.12 -16.38
C PRO A 75 5.56 7.83 -15.09
N CYS A 76 6.73 7.20 -15.23
CA CYS A 76 7.60 6.84 -14.11
C CYS A 76 8.66 7.92 -13.89
N TYR A 77 8.80 8.36 -12.64
CA TYR A 77 9.75 9.39 -12.22
C TYR A 77 10.93 8.78 -11.47
N ALA A 78 12.05 9.49 -11.41
CA ALA A 78 13.25 9.04 -10.72
C ALA A 78 13.14 9.19 -9.19
N SER A 79 12.44 10.23 -8.70
CA SER A 79 12.28 10.51 -7.27
C SER A 79 10.87 10.99 -6.94
N ILE A 80 10.54 11.02 -5.65
CA ILE A 80 9.28 11.59 -5.15
C ILE A 80 9.22 13.09 -5.45
N GLY A 81 10.35 13.80 -5.29
CA GLY A 81 10.45 15.22 -5.59
C GLY A 81 10.14 15.54 -7.04
N GLU A 82 10.75 14.81 -8.00
CA GLU A 82 10.48 14.97 -9.43
C GLU A 82 9.00 14.75 -9.76
N ALA A 83 8.40 13.72 -9.18
CA ALA A 83 6.98 13.46 -9.36
C ALA A 83 6.12 14.58 -8.79
N ALA A 84 6.44 15.09 -7.61
CA ALA A 84 5.71 16.20 -6.98
C ALA A 84 5.79 17.50 -7.79
N GLU A 85 6.93 17.80 -8.39
CA GLU A 85 7.10 18.93 -9.32
C GLU A 85 6.20 18.76 -10.55
N ALA A 86 6.13 17.57 -11.11
CA ALA A 86 5.36 17.29 -12.32
C ALA A 86 3.84 17.37 -12.10
N VAL A 87 3.33 16.92 -10.93
CA VAL A 87 1.88 16.88 -10.64
C VAL A 87 1.38 18.11 -9.87
N GLY A 88 2.28 18.91 -9.36
CA GLY A 88 1.97 20.12 -8.58
C GLY A 88 2.00 19.88 -7.06
N PRO A 89 2.14 20.97 -6.28
CA PRO A 89 2.30 20.90 -4.84
C PRO A 89 1.08 20.31 -4.14
N ASN A 90 1.32 19.58 -3.06
CA ASN A 90 0.29 18.95 -2.20
C ASN A 90 -0.68 18.00 -2.94
N THR A 91 -0.31 17.51 -4.12
CA THR A 91 -1.14 16.59 -4.91
C THR A 91 -0.99 15.15 -4.45
N ILE A 92 0.20 14.76 -3.97
CA ILE A 92 0.49 13.40 -3.51
C ILE A 92 0.04 13.25 -2.05
N ASP A 93 -0.97 12.43 -1.83
CA ASP A 93 -1.51 12.18 -0.49
C ASP A 93 -0.70 11.13 0.28
N MET A 94 -0.23 10.08 -0.40
CA MET A 94 0.42 8.93 0.21
C MET A 94 1.69 8.54 -0.53
N VAL A 95 2.74 8.23 0.21
CA VAL A 95 3.96 7.58 -0.28
C VAL A 95 3.92 6.10 0.12
N ASP A 96 3.83 5.19 -0.87
CA ASP A 96 3.77 3.73 -0.69
C ASP A 96 5.14 3.11 -1.03
N VAL A 97 5.81 2.52 -0.03
CA VAL A 97 7.23 2.15 -0.08
C VAL A 97 7.42 0.66 -0.35
N PHE A 98 7.88 0.32 -1.57
CA PHE A 98 8.31 -1.02 -2.01
C PHE A 98 9.84 -1.14 -2.07
N ARG A 99 10.54 -0.51 -1.13
CA ARG A 99 12.00 -0.54 -1.08
C ARG A 99 12.48 -1.24 0.18
N HIS A 100 13.78 -1.53 0.22
CA HIS A 100 14.39 -2.13 1.41
C HIS A 100 14.22 -1.21 2.64
N PRO A 101 13.97 -1.75 3.85
CA PRO A 101 13.80 -0.93 5.07
C PRO A 101 14.90 0.10 5.32
N LYS A 102 16.14 -0.18 4.92
CA LYS A 102 17.27 0.77 5.02
C LYS A 102 17.10 2.05 4.20
N GLU A 103 16.27 2.03 3.17
CA GLU A 103 15.99 3.19 2.32
C GLU A 103 14.81 4.02 2.87
N ALA A 104 14.02 3.45 3.77
CA ALA A 104 12.82 4.08 4.29
C ALA A 104 13.04 5.44 4.99
N PRO A 105 14.11 5.67 5.77
CA PRO A 105 14.34 6.98 6.39
C PRO A 105 14.50 8.11 5.36
N ALA A 106 15.27 7.89 4.29
CA ALA A 106 15.43 8.89 3.23
C ALA A 106 14.10 9.16 2.52
N LEU A 107 13.32 8.12 2.24
CA LEU A 107 12.00 8.23 1.63
C LEU A 107 10.98 8.93 2.55
N ALA A 108 11.11 8.77 3.87
CA ALA A 108 10.31 9.50 4.84
C ALA A 108 10.60 11.01 4.78
N GLN A 109 11.89 11.38 4.68
CA GLN A 109 12.30 12.79 4.50
C GLN A 109 11.72 13.38 3.19
N GLU A 110 11.77 12.63 2.09
CA GLU A 110 11.16 13.06 0.82
C GLU A 110 9.64 13.22 0.96
N ALA A 111 8.95 12.29 1.64
CA ALA A 111 7.51 12.36 1.87
C ALA A 111 7.12 13.59 2.71
N VAL A 112 7.92 13.93 3.72
CA VAL A 112 7.76 15.16 4.52
C VAL A 112 7.95 16.40 3.64
N ALA A 113 9.01 16.43 2.82
CA ALA A 113 9.34 17.58 1.98
C ALA A 113 8.22 17.94 0.99
N ILE A 114 7.44 16.96 0.53
CA ILE A 114 6.30 17.18 -0.39
C ILE A 114 4.96 17.40 0.33
N ASN A 115 4.95 17.46 1.67
CA ASN A 115 3.74 17.53 2.50
C ASN A 115 2.76 16.37 2.25
N ALA A 116 3.26 15.14 2.06
CA ALA A 116 2.40 13.97 2.03
C ALA A 116 1.66 13.81 3.36
N LYS A 117 0.47 13.18 3.33
CA LYS A 117 -0.33 12.93 4.54
C LYS A 117 0.01 11.59 5.18
N VAL A 118 0.43 10.64 4.36
CA VAL A 118 0.63 9.24 4.76
C VAL A 118 1.95 8.72 4.22
N LEU A 119 2.74 8.09 5.09
CA LEU A 119 3.84 7.20 4.74
C LEU A 119 3.39 5.75 4.96
N TRP A 120 3.26 4.99 3.87
CA TRP A 120 2.83 3.60 3.93
C TRP A 120 4.00 2.68 3.57
N MET A 121 4.47 1.88 4.51
CA MET A 121 5.54 0.92 4.33
C MET A 121 4.96 -0.48 4.15
N GLN A 122 5.29 -1.12 3.04
CA GLN A 122 4.79 -2.42 2.62
C GLN A 122 5.14 -3.56 3.57
N ILE A 123 4.57 -4.73 3.34
CA ILE A 123 4.89 -5.96 4.09
C ILE A 123 6.40 -6.15 4.10
N THR A 124 6.97 -6.43 5.28
CA THR A 124 8.40 -6.54 5.59
C THR A 124 9.19 -5.21 5.58
N VAL A 125 8.58 -4.09 5.22
CA VAL A 125 9.21 -2.77 5.36
C VAL A 125 8.85 -2.22 6.73
N ILE A 126 9.82 -2.28 7.66
CA ILE A 126 9.70 -1.82 9.04
C ILE A 126 10.94 -0.95 9.31
N SER A 127 10.74 0.28 9.74
CA SER A 127 11.79 1.23 10.08
C SER A 127 11.31 2.22 11.14
N ASP A 128 11.82 2.09 12.36
CA ASP A 128 11.54 3.01 13.45
C ASP A 128 12.04 4.42 13.17
N GLU A 129 13.18 4.52 12.49
CA GLU A 129 13.74 5.80 12.09
C GLU A 129 12.83 6.52 11.08
N ALA A 130 12.38 5.83 10.03
CA ALA A 130 11.46 6.40 9.06
C ALA A 130 10.13 6.80 9.71
N ARG A 131 9.65 5.99 10.66
CA ARG A 131 8.45 6.28 11.45
C ARG A 131 8.62 7.58 12.23
N ALA A 132 9.70 7.69 13.01
CA ALA A 132 9.95 8.88 13.83
C ALA A 132 10.02 10.15 12.96
N ILE A 133 10.77 10.12 11.84
CA ILE A 133 10.88 11.25 10.91
C ILE A 133 9.50 11.68 10.40
N ALA A 134 8.66 10.74 9.99
CA ALA A 134 7.37 11.06 9.40
C ALA A 134 6.34 11.50 10.46
N GLU A 135 6.26 10.83 11.61
CA GLU A 135 5.34 11.17 12.70
C GLU A 135 5.69 12.51 13.35
N ASP A 136 6.96 12.83 13.57
CA ASP A 136 7.41 14.12 14.11
C ASP A 136 7.03 15.28 13.17
N ALA A 137 6.91 15.02 11.88
CA ALA A 137 6.41 15.97 10.89
C ALA A 137 4.87 15.94 10.70
N GLY A 138 4.15 15.10 11.45
CA GLY A 138 2.70 15.04 11.43
C GLY A 138 2.09 14.11 10.37
N LEU A 139 2.88 13.28 9.70
CA LEU A 139 2.36 12.28 8.77
C LEU A 139 1.77 11.09 9.54
N THR A 140 0.73 10.50 8.99
CA THR A 140 0.25 9.19 9.45
C THR A 140 1.17 8.10 8.89
N VAL A 141 1.63 7.18 9.75
CA VAL A 141 2.55 6.12 9.36
C VAL A 141 1.89 4.75 9.49
N ILE A 142 1.95 3.97 8.42
CA ILE A 142 1.56 2.55 8.40
C ILE A 142 2.78 1.71 8.03
N MET A 143 3.06 0.65 8.79
CA MET A 143 4.15 -0.27 8.54
C MET A 143 3.68 -1.70 8.38
N ASN A 144 4.45 -2.48 7.60
CA ASN A 144 4.23 -3.92 7.44
C ASN A 144 2.79 -4.27 7.00
N ARG A 145 2.20 -3.44 6.13
CA ARG A 145 0.86 -3.65 5.58
C ARG A 145 0.86 -3.41 4.07
N CYS A 146 -0.03 -4.10 3.35
CA CYS A 146 -0.23 -3.89 1.92
C CYS A 146 -1.56 -3.17 1.68
N PRO A 147 -1.58 -1.96 1.08
CA PRO A 147 -2.82 -1.20 0.87
C PRO A 147 -3.83 -1.95 -0.03
N LYS A 148 -3.35 -2.79 -0.96
CA LYS A 148 -4.22 -3.67 -1.74
C LYS A 148 -4.96 -4.68 -0.86
N ILE A 149 -4.25 -5.36 0.04
CA ILE A 149 -4.82 -6.38 0.93
C ILE A 149 -5.83 -5.72 1.89
N GLU A 150 -5.44 -4.60 2.49
CA GLU A 150 -6.31 -3.87 3.41
C GLU A 150 -7.55 -3.33 2.70
N TYR A 151 -7.41 -2.80 1.48
CA TYR A 151 -8.54 -2.37 0.68
C TYR A 151 -9.50 -3.52 0.39
N GLN A 152 -9.00 -4.67 -0.09
CA GLN A 152 -9.82 -5.85 -0.37
C GLN A 152 -10.60 -6.32 0.86
N ARG A 153 -9.93 -6.33 2.01
CA ARG A 153 -10.50 -6.75 3.28
C ARG A 153 -11.58 -5.78 3.77
N LEU A 154 -11.27 -4.48 3.79
CA LEU A 154 -12.12 -3.45 4.39
C LEU A 154 -13.30 -3.05 3.51
N PHE A 155 -13.18 -3.09 2.19
CA PHE A 155 -14.24 -2.74 1.25
C PHE A 155 -15.09 -3.96 0.82
N GLY A 156 -14.96 -5.08 1.52
CA GLY A 156 -15.83 -6.23 1.38
C GLY A 156 -15.63 -7.05 0.10
N GLU A 157 -14.52 -6.86 -0.61
CA GLU A 157 -14.24 -7.66 -1.82
C GLU A 157 -13.96 -9.11 -1.48
N ILE A 158 -13.25 -9.36 -0.37
CA ILE A 158 -13.01 -10.70 0.16
C ILE A 158 -14.29 -11.26 0.78
N GLY A 159 -15.12 -10.41 1.39
CA GLY A 159 -16.41 -10.81 1.99
C GLY A 159 -17.43 -11.31 0.98
N ARG A 160 -17.45 -10.78 -0.25
CA ARG A 160 -18.30 -11.25 -1.33
C ARG A 160 -17.96 -12.67 -1.80
N THR A 161 -16.75 -13.13 -1.57
CA THR A 161 -16.28 -14.49 -1.87
C THR A 161 -16.41 -15.46 -0.68
N GLY A 162 -17.00 -15.03 0.45
CA GLY A 162 -17.21 -15.84 1.64
C GLY A 162 -15.97 -15.99 2.53
N VAL A 163 -14.95 -15.18 2.34
CA VAL A 163 -13.68 -15.23 3.09
C VAL A 163 -13.65 -14.23 4.27
N ASN A 164 -14.69 -13.40 4.41
CA ASN A 164 -14.73 -12.37 5.46
C ASN A 164 -15.36 -12.91 6.76
N SER A 165 -14.72 -13.90 7.36
CA SER A 165 -15.16 -14.40 8.69
C SER A 165 -14.28 -13.88 9.84
N GLY A 166 -13.30 -12.99 9.57
CA GLY A 166 -12.27 -12.63 10.56
C GLY A 166 -11.35 -13.80 10.94
N VAL A 167 -11.61 -14.97 10.36
CA VAL A 167 -10.83 -16.20 10.56
C VAL A 167 -10.35 -16.69 9.20
N ILE A 168 -9.04 -16.69 8.98
CA ILE A 168 -8.46 -17.38 7.83
C ILE A 168 -8.64 -18.89 8.07
N SER A 169 -9.65 -19.48 7.47
CA SER A 169 -9.91 -20.91 7.55
C SER A 169 -9.96 -21.52 6.17
N SER A 170 -9.17 -22.56 5.94
CA SER A 170 -9.23 -23.39 4.73
C SER A 170 -10.46 -24.31 4.69
N LYS A 171 -11.28 -24.32 5.74
CA LYS A 171 -12.49 -25.13 5.79
C LYS A 171 -13.60 -24.49 4.98
N ARG A 172 -14.13 -25.21 4.01
CA ARG A 172 -15.30 -24.82 3.22
C ARG A 172 -16.48 -24.50 4.16
N SER A 173 -17.09 -23.31 4.01
CA SER A 173 -18.32 -22.98 4.73
C SER A 173 -19.41 -24.01 4.42
N LYS A 174 -20.10 -24.51 5.44
CA LYS A 174 -21.22 -25.45 5.29
C LYS A 174 -22.45 -24.80 4.67
N ASP A 175 -22.48 -23.49 4.49
CA ASP A 175 -23.63 -22.70 4.00
C ASP A 175 -23.59 -22.35 2.49
N ILE A 176 -22.87 -23.10 1.69
CA ILE A 176 -22.80 -22.90 0.21
C ILE A 176 -24.19 -23.01 -0.47
N ARG A 177 -25.20 -23.52 0.21
CA ARG A 177 -26.56 -23.67 -0.35
C ARG A 177 -27.34 -22.36 -0.55
N LYS A 178 -26.83 -21.21 -0.08
CA LYS A 178 -27.50 -19.90 -0.21
C LYS A 178 -26.93 -18.98 -1.28
N ILE A 179 -25.92 -19.39 -2.01
CA ILE A 179 -25.37 -18.60 -3.12
C ILE A 179 -26.23 -18.85 -4.35
N LYS A 180 -27.10 -17.88 -4.70
CA LYS A 180 -27.84 -17.94 -5.97
C LYS A 180 -26.85 -17.94 -7.13
N PRO A 181 -27.02 -18.81 -8.13
CA PRO A 181 -26.13 -18.85 -9.28
C PRO A 181 -26.18 -17.50 -10.01
N PHE A 182 -25.03 -17.05 -10.47
CA PHE A 182 -24.86 -15.84 -11.26
C PHE A 182 -25.77 -15.94 -12.51
N LYS A 183 -26.76 -15.06 -12.66
CA LYS A 183 -27.52 -14.96 -13.91
C LYS A 183 -26.54 -14.51 -15.00
N LYS A 184 -26.29 -15.39 -15.99
CA LYS A 184 -25.60 -15.03 -17.22
C LYS A 184 -26.40 -13.88 -17.86
N LEU A 185 -25.77 -12.69 -17.95
CA LEU A 185 -26.29 -11.63 -18.82
C LEU A 185 -26.04 -12.08 -20.26
N MET A 186 -27.10 -12.31 -21.00
CA MET A 186 -27.07 -12.41 -22.46
C MET A 186 -26.84 -11.03 -23.05
#